data_8b96d171a2fb05345c2a4aa4e59ea4d3
#
_entry.id   8b96d171a2fb05345c2a4aa4e59ea4d3
#
_cell.length_a   1.000
_cell.length_b   1.000
_cell.length_c   1.000
_cell.angle_alpha   90.00
_cell.angle_beta   90.00
_cell.angle_gamma   90.00
#
_symmetry.space_group_name_H-M   'P 1'
#
loop_
_entity.id
_entity.type
_entity.pdbx_description
1 polymer ?
#
loop_
_entity_poly.entity_id
_entity_poly.type
_entity_poly.pdbx_seq_one_letter_code
_entity_poly.pdbx_strand_id
1 'polypeptide(L)'
;MPSTVDLTPVFDFLPCRTSDAWLSAAVKSLPVLMIDHANCEKKAAATAMSLMHRYTDNTPLLNKMSRLAREELRHFEQVLKLMTQRGIAYESVTASRYAQTLREKVRKKDPHKLVDTLIVGALIEARSCERFAALAPHVDDTLRDFYTSLLKSESRHFADYISPVSYTHLRAHETSTY
;
A
#
# COMPACT_ATOMS: atom_id res chain seq x y z
N MET A 1 5.11 24.00 -12.21
CA MET A 1 3.95 23.43 -11.53
C MET A 1 4.25 21.96 -11.31
N PRO A 2 4.25 21.42 -10.07
CA PRO A 2 4.34 19.98 -9.89
C PRO A 2 3.11 19.35 -10.58
N SER A 3 3.32 18.36 -11.44
CA SER A 3 2.23 17.63 -12.10
C SER A 3 1.37 16.97 -11.03
N THR A 4 0.10 17.34 -10.96
CA THR A 4 -0.86 16.66 -10.10
C THR A 4 -0.94 15.19 -10.51
N VAL A 5 -0.78 14.28 -9.57
CA VAL A 5 -0.91 12.84 -9.80
C VAL A 5 -2.38 12.55 -10.13
N ASP A 6 -2.64 11.87 -11.24
CA ASP A 6 -3.98 11.36 -11.52
C ASP A 6 -4.29 10.17 -10.63
N LEU A 7 -5.22 10.34 -9.69
CA LEU A 7 -5.69 9.33 -8.76
C LEU A 7 -6.98 8.64 -9.20
N THR A 8 -7.52 8.98 -10.37
CA THR A 8 -8.76 8.37 -10.90
C THR A 8 -8.70 6.85 -10.90
N PRO A 9 -7.62 6.17 -11.37
CA PRO A 9 -7.57 4.70 -11.35
C PRO A 9 -7.60 4.09 -9.93
N VAL A 10 -6.99 4.78 -8.96
CA VAL A 10 -7.00 4.37 -7.54
C VAL A 10 -8.42 4.49 -6.98
N PHE A 11 -9.07 5.57 -7.30
CA PHE A 11 -10.40 5.88 -6.80
C PHE A 11 -11.48 5.00 -7.40
N ASP A 12 -11.38 4.67 -8.66
CA ASP A 12 -12.34 3.78 -9.34
C ASP A 12 -12.18 2.31 -8.91
N PHE A 13 -10.98 1.93 -8.49
CA PHE A 13 -10.70 0.58 -7.99
C PHE A 13 -11.27 0.33 -6.59
N LEU A 14 -11.41 1.37 -5.77
CA LEU A 14 -11.89 1.23 -4.40
C LEU A 14 -13.42 1.18 -4.34
N PRO A 15 -14.02 0.21 -3.63
CA PRO A 15 -15.48 0.08 -3.55
C PRO A 15 -16.16 1.20 -2.74
N CYS A 16 -15.39 1.92 -1.92
CA CYS A 16 -15.88 3.04 -1.12
C CYS A 16 -14.73 3.98 -0.74
N ARG A 17 -15.06 5.21 -0.40
CA ARG A 17 -14.13 6.21 0.15
C ARG A 17 -13.96 6.04 1.65
N THR A 18 -12.85 6.57 2.17
CA THR A 18 -12.64 6.72 3.61
C THR A 18 -13.71 7.66 4.18
N SER A 19 -14.33 7.27 5.29
CA SER A 19 -15.39 8.07 5.92
C SER A 19 -14.83 9.29 6.66
N ASP A 20 -15.64 10.35 6.77
CA ASP A 20 -15.30 11.55 7.56
C ASP A 20 -15.08 11.21 9.03
N ALA A 21 -15.78 10.21 9.56
CA ALA A 21 -15.58 9.73 10.92
C ALA A 21 -14.18 9.15 11.13
N TRP A 22 -13.67 8.37 10.17
CA TRP A 22 -12.30 7.88 10.21
C TRP A 22 -11.30 9.02 10.13
N LEU A 23 -11.49 9.94 9.19
CA LEU A 23 -10.61 11.09 8.98
C LEU A 23 -10.52 11.94 10.25
N SER A 24 -11.66 12.26 10.86
CA SER A 24 -11.72 13.02 12.12
C SER A 24 -11.01 12.30 13.28
N ALA A 25 -11.15 10.98 13.39
CA ALA A 25 -10.47 10.19 14.41
C ALA A 25 -8.95 10.14 14.17
N ALA A 26 -8.52 9.98 12.93
CA ALA A 26 -7.11 9.93 12.53
C ALA A 26 -6.39 11.25 12.86
N VAL A 27 -6.98 12.38 12.51
CA VAL A 27 -6.41 13.71 12.79
C VAL A 27 -6.33 13.98 14.31
N LYS A 28 -7.33 13.56 15.08
CA LYS A 28 -7.32 13.67 16.56
C LYS A 28 -6.28 12.79 17.24
N SER A 29 -5.86 11.69 16.59
CA SER A 29 -4.95 10.71 17.15
C SER A 29 -3.66 10.61 16.31
N LEU A 30 -3.11 11.75 15.89
CA LEU A 30 -1.98 11.86 15.00
C LEU A 30 -0.75 11.00 15.40
N PRO A 31 -0.33 10.92 16.68
CA PRO A 31 0.77 10.03 17.08
C PRO A 31 0.48 8.56 16.75
N VAL A 32 -0.72 8.06 17.05
CA VAL A 32 -1.12 6.68 16.74
C VAL A 32 -1.17 6.46 15.22
N LEU A 33 -1.69 7.42 14.47
CA LEU A 33 -1.72 7.37 13.00
C LEU A 33 -0.30 7.23 12.41
N MET A 34 0.66 8.02 12.91
CA MET A 34 2.05 7.97 12.41
C MET A 34 2.73 6.64 12.76
N ILE A 35 2.49 6.09 13.96
CA ILE A 35 3.02 4.77 14.34
C ILE A 35 2.41 3.67 13.46
N ASP A 36 1.09 3.70 13.22
CA ASP A 36 0.43 2.75 12.33
C ASP A 36 0.94 2.88 10.89
N HIS A 37 1.16 4.10 10.40
CA HIS A 37 1.77 4.36 9.10
C HIS A 37 3.15 3.70 9.00
N ALA A 38 4.07 3.96 9.95
CA ALA A 38 5.39 3.32 9.98
C ALA A 38 5.29 1.78 9.99
N ASN A 39 4.31 1.23 10.70
CA ASN A 39 4.06 -0.21 10.69
C ASN A 39 3.54 -0.73 9.34
N CYS A 40 2.72 0.06 8.63
CA CYS A 40 2.21 -0.30 7.31
C CYS A 40 3.34 -0.39 6.29
N GLU A 41 4.25 0.59 6.25
CA GLU A 41 5.42 0.60 5.36
C GLU A 41 6.31 -0.65 5.55
N LYS A 42 6.64 -1.00 6.80
CA LYS A 42 7.40 -2.23 7.08
C LYS A 42 6.67 -3.49 6.62
N LYS A 43 5.36 -3.56 6.80
CA LYS A 43 4.56 -4.72 6.38
C LYS A 43 4.45 -4.82 4.87
N ALA A 44 4.37 -3.68 4.16
CA ALA A 44 4.38 -3.63 2.70
C ALA A 44 5.72 -4.13 2.16
N ALA A 45 6.85 -3.64 2.68
CA ALA A 45 8.18 -4.13 2.35
C ALA A 45 8.34 -5.64 2.60
N ALA A 46 7.90 -6.14 3.77
CA ALA A 46 7.95 -7.56 4.11
C ALA A 46 7.08 -8.42 3.17
N THR A 47 5.92 -7.90 2.74
CA THR A 47 5.05 -8.58 1.78
C THR A 47 5.73 -8.69 0.41
N ALA A 48 6.34 -7.62 -0.09
CA ALA A 48 7.09 -7.63 -1.33
C ALA A 48 8.26 -8.62 -1.29
N MET A 49 9.03 -8.63 -0.20
CA MET A 49 10.09 -9.62 0.03
C MET A 49 9.57 -11.05 0.03
N SER A 50 8.44 -11.31 0.68
CA SER A 50 7.79 -12.62 0.72
C SER A 50 7.38 -13.12 -0.67
N LEU A 51 6.87 -12.23 -1.53
CA LEU A 51 6.53 -12.54 -2.92
C LEU A 51 7.79 -12.88 -3.73
N MET A 52 8.88 -12.15 -3.54
CA MET A 52 10.17 -12.42 -4.20
C MET A 52 10.74 -13.80 -3.81
N HIS A 53 10.65 -14.17 -2.54
CA HIS A 53 11.12 -15.48 -2.06
C HIS A 53 10.27 -16.64 -2.60
N ARG A 54 8.98 -16.42 -2.79
CA ARG A 54 8.06 -17.47 -3.22
C ARG A 54 8.06 -17.71 -4.73
N TYR A 55 8.15 -16.66 -5.55
CA TYR A 55 7.95 -16.69 -7.00
C TYR A 55 9.23 -16.35 -7.74
N THR A 56 10.28 -17.16 -7.53
CA THR A 56 11.64 -16.92 -8.02
C THR A 56 11.80 -17.03 -9.54
N ASP A 57 10.87 -17.70 -10.22
CA ASP A 57 10.82 -17.88 -11.67
C ASP A 57 10.12 -16.72 -12.41
N ASN A 58 9.52 -15.78 -11.67
CA ASN A 58 8.80 -14.64 -12.26
C ASN A 58 9.64 -13.35 -12.22
N THR A 59 10.62 -13.24 -13.13
CA THR A 59 11.52 -12.06 -13.20
C THR A 59 10.79 -10.71 -13.26
N PRO A 60 9.70 -10.52 -14.05
CA PRO A 60 8.95 -9.26 -14.02
C PRO A 60 8.39 -8.92 -12.63
N LEU A 61 7.84 -9.91 -11.90
CA LEU A 61 7.36 -9.73 -10.54
C LEU A 61 8.50 -9.41 -9.58
N LEU A 62 9.62 -10.15 -9.68
CA LEU A 62 10.81 -9.92 -8.85
C LEU A 62 11.31 -8.47 -8.95
N ASN A 63 11.40 -7.92 -10.17
CA ASN A 63 11.85 -6.56 -10.40
C ASN A 63 10.91 -5.52 -9.78
N LYS A 64 9.58 -5.72 -9.94
CA LYS A 64 8.57 -4.83 -9.34
C LYS A 64 8.63 -4.86 -7.81
N MET A 65 8.61 -6.05 -7.22
CA MET A 65 8.62 -6.23 -5.77
C MET A 65 9.93 -5.77 -5.13
N SER A 66 11.07 -5.96 -5.79
CA SER A 66 12.36 -5.45 -5.32
C SER A 66 12.39 -3.92 -5.26
N ARG A 67 11.83 -3.24 -6.26
CA ARG A 67 11.71 -1.78 -6.25
C ARG A 67 10.77 -1.33 -5.14
N LEU A 68 9.57 -1.91 -5.06
CA LEU A 68 8.58 -1.61 -4.05
C LEU A 68 9.16 -1.76 -2.64
N ALA A 69 9.78 -2.88 -2.32
CA ALA A 69 10.36 -3.10 -0.99
C ALA A 69 11.36 -2.02 -0.57
N ARG A 70 12.21 -1.55 -1.49
CA ARG A 70 13.16 -0.46 -1.20
C ARG A 70 12.48 0.88 -0.99
N GLU A 71 11.42 1.16 -1.72
CA GLU A 71 10.64 2.39 -1.58
C GLU A 71 9.89 2.41 -0.26
N GLU A 72 9.24 1.30 0.11
CA GLU A 72 8.54 1.16 1.39
C GLU A 72 9.47 1.31 2.60
N LEU A 73 10.68 0.74 2.55
CA LEU A 73 11.67 0.94 3.60
C LEU A 73 12.13 2.40 3.69
N ARG A 74 12.23 3.10 2.57
CA ARG A 74 12.53 4.54 2.55
C ARG A 74 11.38 5.36 3.15
N HIS A 75 10.13 5.03 2.82
CA HIS A 75 8.95 5.69 3.42
C HIS A 75 8.94 5.45 4.94
N PHE A 76 9.20 4.23 5.38
CA PHE A 76 9.35 3.91 6.81
C PHE A 76 10.40 4.81 7.51
N GLU A 77 11.58 4.96 6.92
CA GLU A 77 12.64 5.84 7.46
C GLU A 77 12.19 7.30 7.52
N GLN A 78 11.46 7.78 6.51
CA GLN A 78 10.91 9.14 6.47
C GLN A 78 9.87 9.35 7.57
N VAL A 79 8.97 8.38 7.80
CA VAL A 79 7.98 8.44 8.88
C VAL A 79 8.69 8.46 10.24
N LEU A 80 9.68 7.59 10.47
CA LEU A 80 10.48 7.60 11.71
C LEU A 80 11.14 8.94 11.98
N LYS A 81 11.72 9.56 10.95
CA LYS A 81 12.32 10.90 11.05
C LYS A 81 11.29 11.94 11.49
N LEU A 82 10.10 11.94 10.87
CA LEU A 82 9.02 12.86 11.22
C LEU A 82 8.50 12.61 12.66
N MET A 83 8.39 11.34 13.08
CA MET A 83 8.03 10.99 14.45
C MET A 83 9.06 11.53 15.46
N THR A 84 10.34 11.33 15.17
CA THR A 84 11.45 11.86 16.02
C THR A 84 11.40 13.38 16.15
N GLN A 85 11.18 14.09 15.03
CA GLN A 85 11.06 15.56 15.02
C GLN A 85 9.86 16.06 15.83
N ARG A 86 8.83 15.23 15.99
CA ARG A 86 7.60 15.54 16.73
C ARG A 86 7.61 15.02 18.17
N GLY A 87 8.70 14.38 18.61
CA GLY A 87 8.77 13.75 19.93
C GLY A 87 7.82 12.56 20.12
N ILE A 88 7.43 11.90 19.01
CA ILE A 88 6.55 10.73 19.05
C ILE A 88 7.42 9.48 19.20
N ALA A 89 7.26 8.77 20.33
CA ALA A 89 7.94 7.51 20.57
C ALA A 89 7.36 6.40 19.66
N TYR A 90 8.24 5.53 19.13
CA TYR A 90 7.81 4.40 18.32
C TYR A 90 7.44 3.22 19.22
N GLU A 91 6.18 3.16 19.57
CA GLU A 91 5.64 2.16 20.49
C GLU A 91 4.83 1.08 19.75
N SER A 92 4.53 -0.02 20.46
CA SER A 92 3.63 -1.04 19.91
C SER A 92 2.19 -0.56 19.94
N VAL A 93 1.54 -0.60 18.78
CA VAL A 93 0.10 -0.32 18.65
C VAL A 93 -0.62 -1.53 18.07
N THR A 94 -1.88 -1.69 18.42
CA THR A 94 -2.73 -2.74 17.85
C THR A 94 -2.90 -2.48 16.35
N ALA A 95 -2.54 -3.46 15.53
CA ALA A 95 -2.65 -3.34 14.09
C ALA A 95 -4.11 -3.18 13.64
N SER A 96 -4.33 -2.36 12.62
CA SER A 96 -5.62 -2.26 11.94
C SER A 96 -6.04 -3.64 11.39
N ARG A 97 -7.32 -3.99 11.54
CA ARG A 97 -7.88 -5.25 11.02
C ARG A 97 -8.05 -5.27 9.50
N TYR A 98 -7.97 -4.14 8.82
CA TYR A 98 -8.24 -4.02 7.39
C TYR A 98 -7.41 -5.00 6.54
N ALA A 99 -6.09 -4.94 6.62
CA ALA A 99 -5.20 -5.83 5.87
C ALA A 99 -5.35 -7.30 6.28
N GLN A 100 -5.59 -7.57 7.57
CA GLN A 100 -5.81 -8.93 8.06
C GLN A 100 -7.08 -9.54 7.46
N THR A 101 -8.20 -8.82 7.51
CA THR A 101 -9.50 -9.28 6.96
C THR A 101 -9.40 -9.56 5.46
N LEU A 102 -8.68 -8.74 4.70
CA LEU A 102 -8.44 -9.00 3.29
C LEU A 102 -7.60 -10.27 3.07
N ARG A 103 -6.54 -10.47 3.85
CA ARG A 103 -5.65 -11.64 3.74
C ARG A 103 -6.36 -12.96 4.07
N GLU A 104 -7.34 -12.96 4.95
CA GLU A 104 -8.17 -14.13 5.27
C GLU A 104 -8.95 -14.65 4.05
N LYS A 105 -9.17 -13.83 3.04
CA LYS A 105 -9.87 -14.19 1.79
C LYS A 105 -8.94 -14.78 0.73
N VAL A 106 -7.63 -14.72 0.91
CA VAL A 106 -6.64 -15.25 -0.03
C VAL A 106 -6.72 -16.77 -0.10
N ARG A 107 -6.94 -17.31 -1.30
CA ARG A 107 -6.93 -18.75 -1.54
C ARG A 107 -5.55 -19.35 -1.28
N LYS A 108 -5.51 -20.64 -0.89
CA LYS A 108 -4.27 -21.28 -0.39
C LYS A 108 -3.36 -21.83 -1.48
N LYS A 109 -3.89 -22.10 -2.69
CA LYS A 109 -3.17 -22.76 -3.79
C LYS A 109 -2.89 -21.83 -4.96
N ASP A 110 -1.70 -21.96 -5.55
CA ASP A 110 -1.36 -21.29 -6.80
C ASP A 110 -2.11 -21.92 -8.00
N PRO A 111 -2.39 -21.14 -9.05
CA PRO A 111 -2.03 -19.74 -9.28
C PRO A 111 -2.93 -18.73 -8.52
N HIS A 112 -4.03 -19.18 -7.96
CA HIS A 112 -5.02 -18.30 -7.32
C HIS A 112 -4.45 -17.57 -6.10
N LYS A 113 -3.55 -18.20 -5.35
CA LYS A 113 -2.90 -17.57 -4.20
C LYS A 113 -2.11 -16.33 -4.62
N LEU A 114 -1.36 -16.41 -5.71
CA LEU A 114 -0.62 -15.26 -6.23
C LEU A 114 -1.57 -14.14 -6.63
N VAL A 115 -2.59 -14.46 -7.45
CA VAL A 115 -3.58 -13.49 -7.93
C VAL A 115 -4.25 -12.76 -6.76
N ASP A 116 -4.77 -13.52 -5.79
CA ASP A 116 -5.46 -12.94 -4.63
C ASP A 116 -4.50 -12.09 -3.78
N THR A 117 -3.25 -12.52 -3.60
CA THR A 117 -2.24 -11.76 -2.85
C THR A 117 -1.93 -10.42 -3.55
N LEU A 118 -1.83 -10.43 -4.88
CA LEU A 118 -1.59 -9.22 -5.66
C LEU A 118 -2.80 -8.27 -5.58
N ILE A 119 -4.03 -8.78 -5.66
CA ILE A 119 -5.25 -7.98 -5.50
C ILE A 119 -5.32 -7.37 -4.10
N VAL A 120 -5.01 -8.14 -3.05
CA VAL A 120 -4.95 -7.62 -1.67
C VAL A 120 -3.88 -6.54 -1.54
N GLY A 121 -2.70 -6.73 -2.14
CA GLY A 121 -1.67 -5.71 -2.22
C GLY A 121 -2.21 -4.42 -2.87
N ALA A 122 -2.80 -4.54 -4.05
CA ALA A 122 -3.39 -3.41 -4.76
C ALA A 122 -4.47 -2.66 -3.94
N LEU A 123 -5.34 -3.39 -3.21
CA LEU A 123 -6.34 -2.78 -2.33
C LEU A 123 -5.70 -2.01 -1.16
N ILE A 124 -4.60 -2.50 -0.61
CA ILE A 124 -3.86 -1.84 0.47
C ILE A 124 -3.22 -0.56 -0.06
N GLU A 125 -2.48 -0.62 -1.18
CA GLU A 125 -1.83 0.55 -1.79
C GLU A 125 -2.85 1.62 -2.21
N ALA A 126 -3.93 1.20 -2.88
CA ALA A 126 -5.00 2.11 -3.26
C ALA A 126 -5.62 2.81 -2.04
N ARG A 127 -5.82 2.06 -0.93
CA ARG A 127 -6.37 2.65 0.30
C ARG A 127 -5.37 3.57 0.99
N SER A 128 -4.08 3.26 0.98
CA SER A 128 -3.02 4.16 1.50
C SER A 128 -3.00 5.46 0.70
N CYS A 129 -2.96 5.37 -0.62
CA CYS A 129 -2.96 6.52 -1.52
C CYS A 129 -4.20 7.41 -1.30
N GLU A 130 -5.39 6.83 -1.24
CA GLU A 130 -6.65 7.55 -1.00
C GLU A 130 -6.66 8.24 0.37
N ARG A 131 -6.16 7.57 1.41
CA ARG A 131 -6.06 8.15 2.76
C ARG A 131 -5.05 9.29 2.85
N PHE A 132 -3.90 9.17 2.20
CA PHE A 132 -2.93 10.27 2.15
C PHE A 132 -3.52 11.50 1.46
N ALA A 133 -4.23 11.31 0.34
CA ALA A 133 -4.93 12.40 -0.33
C ALA A 133 -6.01 13.04 0.56
N ALA A 134 -6.77 12.23 1.30
CA ALA A 134 -7.81 12.70 2.21
C ALA A 134 -7.24 13.40 3.46
N LEU A 135 -6.09 12.95 4.00
CA LEU A 135 -5.46 13.51 5.19
C LEU A 135 -4.72 14.82 4.92
N ALA A 136 -4.11 14.96 3.74
CA ALA A 136 -3.25 16.08 3.41
C ALA A 136 -3.86 17.47 3.69
N PRO A 137 -5.15 17.76 3.42
CA PRO A 137 -5.77 19.03 3.75
C PRO A 137 -6.01 19.29 5.23
N HIS A 138 -5.89 18.28 6.10
CA HIS A 138 -6.29 18.32 7.50
C HIS A 138 -5.12 18.23 8.48
N VAL A 139 -3.89 18.24 8.00
CA VAL A 139 -2.66 18.18 8.80
C VAL A 139 -1.81 19.44 8.57
N ASP A 140 -0.76 19.62 9.39
CA ASP A 140 0.17 20.74 9.20
C ASP A 140 0.97 20.63 7.89
N ASP A 141 1.60 21.73 7.49
CA ASP A 141 2.30 21.85 6.22
C ASP A 141 3.35 20.76 6.00
N THR A 142 4.11 20.39 7.04
CA THR A 142 5.15 19.36 6.93
C THR A 142 4.57 17.98 6.61
N LEU A 143 3.49 17.59 7.29
CA LEU A 143 2.81 16.32 7.01
C LEU A 143 2.02 16.36 5.70
N ARG A 144 1.41 17.49 5.38
CA ARG A 144 0.73 17.68 4.08
C ARG A 144 1.72 17.46 2.93
N ASP A 145 2.88 18.09 2.99
CA ASP A 145 3.89 17.97 1.94
C ASP A 145 4.43 16.55 1.86
N PHE A 146 4.63 15.89 3.01
CA PHE A 146 5.02 14.49 3.06
C PHE A 146 3.96 13.58 2.45
N TYR A 147 2.70 13.63 2.89
CA TYR A 147 1.63 12.80 2.32
C TYR A 147 1.41 13.07 0.83
N THR A 148 1.48 14.32 0.39
CA THR A 148 1.40 14.67 -1.02
C THR A 148 2.56 14.05 -1.82
N SER A 149 3.77 14.01 -1.26
CA SER A 149 4.92 13.40 -1.92
C SER A 149 4.77 11.89 -2.12
N LEU A 150 4.05 11.19 -1.23
CA LEU A 150 3.80 9.75 -1.32
C LEU A 150 2.79 9.38 -2.42
N LEU A 151 1.87 10.27 -2.81
CA LEU A 151 0.79 9.94 -3.75
C LEU A 151 1.30 9.34 -5.06
N LYS A 152 2.45 9.82 -5.55
CA LYS A 152 3.06 9.31 -6.79
C LYS A 152 3.62 7.88 -6.63
N SER A 153 4.25 7.57 -5.52
CA SER A 153 4.77 6.23 -5.23
C SER A 153 3.64 5.24 -4.98
N GLU A 154 2.68 5.59 -4.13
CA GLU A 154 1.54 4.73 -3.79
C GLU A 154 0.66 4.40 -5.01
N SER A 155 0.39 5.40 -5.87
CA SER A 155 -0.31 5.16 -7.14
C SER A 155 0.46 4.20 -8.07
N ARG A 156 1.78 4.28 -8.09
CA ARG A 156 2.63 3.35 -8.84
C ARG A 156 2.66 1.97 -8.18
N HIS A 157 2.76 1.87 -6.85
CA HIS A 157 2.71 0.60 -6.13
C HIS A 157 1.41 -0.13 -6.40
N PHE A 158 0.28 0.58 -6.37
CA PHE A 158 -1.02 0.06 -6.80
C PHE A 158 -0.94 -0.55 -8.21
N ALA A 159 -0.40 0.19 -9.19
CA ALA A 159 -0.25 -0.28 -10.56
C ALA A 159 0.72 -1.47 -10.68
N ASP A 160 1.78 -1.52 -9.87
CA ASP A 160 2.74 -2.62 -9.83
C ASP A 160 2.12 -3.93 -9.30
N TYR A 161 1.14 -3.85 -8.41
CA TYR A 161 0.36 -5.00 -7.95
C TYR A 161 -0.70 -5.43 -8.95
N ILE A 162 -1.40 -4.50 -9.61
CA ILE A 162 -2.51 -4.83 -10.52
C ILE A 162 -2.03 -5.33 -11.87
N SER A 163 -0.95 -4.78 -12.43
CA SER A 163 -0.50 -5.14 -13.78
C SER A 163 -0.16 -6.63 -13.95
N PRO A 164 0.45 -7.35 -12.98
CA PRO A 164 0.67 -8.80 -13.11
C PRO A 164 -0.61 -9.62 -13.10
N VAL A 165 -1.69 -9.15 -12.47
CA VAL A 165 -2.98 -9.85 -12.42
C VAL A 165 -3.56 -10.04 -13.82
N SER A 166 -3.48 -9.00 -14.67
CA SER A 166 -3.95 -9.04 -16.07
C SER A 166 -3.24 -10.11 -16.89
N TYR A 167 -1.92 -10.28 -16.71
CA TYR A 167 -1.14 -11.30 -17.43
C TYR A 167 -1.39 -12.72 -16.90
N THR A 168 -1.66 -12.90 -15.63
CA THR A 168 -1.91 -14.20 -15.03
C THR A 168 -3.28 -14.74 -15.45
N HIS A 169 -4.26 -13.88 -15.62
CA HIS A 169 -5.59 -14.27 -16.12
C HIS A 169 -5.55 -14.69 -17.60
N LEU A 170 -4.81 -13.99 -18.44
CA LEU A 170 -4.67 -14.33 -19.86
C LEU A 170 -4.02 -15.71 -20.04
N ARG A 171 -2.96 -16.04 -19.30
CA ARG A 171 -2.31 -17.36 -19.35
C ARG A 171 -3.18 -18.51 -18.83
N ALA A 172 -4.01 -18.28 -17.81
CA ALA A 172 -4.91 -19.30 -17.29
C ALA A 172 -6.00 -19.69 -18.32
N HIS A 173 -6.41 -18.76 -19.19
CA HIS A 173 -7.34 -19.05 -20.28
C HIS A 173 -6.65 -19.81 -21.46
N GLU A 174 -5.38 -19.54 -21.74
CA GLU A 174 -4.65 -20.23 -22.81
C GLU A 174 -4.35 -21.70 -22.48
N THR A 175 -4.11 -22.04 -21.22
CA THR A 175 -3.84 -23.44 -20.79
C THR A 175 -5.11 -24.28 -20.58
N SER A 176 -6.29 -23.68 -20.63
CA SER A 176 -7.59 -24.37 -20.47
C SER A 176 -8.18 -24.86 -21.82
N THR A 177 -7.49 -24.66 -22.93
CA THR A 177 -7.99 -24.97 -24.27
C THR A 177 -7.31 -26.19 -24.94
N TYR A 178 -6.63 -27.06 -24.14
CA TYR A 178 -6.09 -28.33 -24.61
C TYR A 178 -6.54 -29.48 -23.73
#